data_8ff72b653b7300f60b5f92dd432de5ba
#
_entry.id   8ff72b653b7300f60b5f92dd432de5ba
#
_cell.length_a   1.000
_cell.length_b   1.000
_cell.length_c   1.000
_cell.angle_alpha   90.00
_cell.angle_beta   90.00
_cell.angle_gamma   90.00
#
_symmetry.space_group_name_H-M   'P 1'
#
loop_
_entity.id
_entity.type
_entity.pdbx_description
1 polymer ?
#
loop_
_entity_poly.entity_id
_entity_poly.type
_entity_poly.pdbx_seq_one_letter_code
_entity_poly.pdbx_strand_id
1 'polypeptide(L)'
;HVAVRRQRQMCIRDSPTPKVSAEVMESEDGILSGLSENKIWLEMSTTDENEVKRLGKKVIEKKATPMDGPVSGGCHRAATGNIAIFVGGERKAFEKILPALTVMGRKILHTGELGTASVLKVITNYLASTHLVALGEAWTVAKKSNLDLSKTYEGIAISSGNSFVHETESQVILNGS
;
A
#
# COMPACT_ATOMS: atom_id res chain seq x y z
N HIS A 1 -14.16 0.64 -23.24
CA HIS A 1 -12.74 1.07 -23.41
C HIS A 1 -12.34 2.28 -22.56
N VAL A 2 -13.25 3.23 -22.29
CA VAL A 2 -12.95 4.43 -21.45
C VAL A 2 -12.83 4.05 -19.98
N ALA A 3 -13.69 3.16 -19.47
CA ALA A 3 -13.64 2.69 -18.07
C ALA A 3 -12.34 1.92 -17.75
N VAL A 4 -11.85 1.09 -18.67
CA VAL A 4 -10.59 0.34 -18.52
C VAL A 4 -9.38 1.28 -18.54
N ARG A 5 -9.41 2.36 -19.32
CA ARG A 5 -8.35 3.39 -19.33
C ARG A 5 -8.33 4.20 -18.04
N ARG A 6 -9.48 4.57 -17.47
CA ARG A 6 -9.60 5.26 -16.19
C ARG A 6 -9.12 4.36 -15.03
N GLN A 7 -9.49 3.08 -15.05
CA GLN A 7 -9.05 2.11 -14.05
C GLN A 7 -7.52 1.91 -14.07
N ARG A 8 -6.88 1.84 -15.24
CA ARG A 8 -5.42 1.78 -15.38
C ARG A 8 -4.73 3.08 -14.91
N GLN A 9 -5.33 4.24 -15.15
CA GLN A 9 -4.80 5.51 -14.68
C GLN A 9 -4.93 5.68 -13.16
N MET A 10 -5.94 5.08 -12.52
CA MET A 10 -6.09 5.08 -11.06
C MET A 10 -5.08 4.18 -10.36
N CYS A 11 -4.73 3.04 -10.94
CA CYS A 11 -3.65 2.18 -10.43
C CYS A 11 -2.25 2.78 -10.62
N ILE A 12 -2.07 3.70 -11.56
CA ILE A 12 -0.79 4.37 -11.88
C ILE A 12 -0.62 5.68 -11.09
N ARG A 13 -1.69 6.31 -10.68
CA ARG A 13 -1.65 7.47 -9.80
C ARG A 13 -1.74 6.97 -8.38
N ASP A 14 -0.59 6.78 -7.82
CA ASP A 14 -0.40 6.67 -6.39
C ASP A 14 -1.22 7.76 -5.73
N SER A 15 -2.42 7.35 -5.31
CA SER A 15 -3.40 8.34 -5.10
C SER A 15 -3.26 8.95 -3.80
N PRO A 16 -3.65 9.78 -3.97
CA PRO A 16 -4.13 11.03 -3.56
C PRO A 16 -4.82 10.84 -2.23
N THR A 17 -5.22 11.88 -1.74
CA THR A 17 -5.94 12.13 -0.49
C THR A 17 -7.27 11.33 -0.42
N PRO A 18 -7.80 11.07 0.79
CA PRO A 18 -9.12 10.49 0.99
C PRO A 18 -10.24 11.17 0.17
N LYS A 19 -10.07 12.49 -0.08
CA LYS A 19 -10.99 13.27 -0.89
C LYS A 19 -11.13 12.76 -2.33
N VAL A 20 -10.04 12.35 -2.96
CA VAL A 20 -10.10 11.84 -4.34
C VAL A 20 -10.71 10.44 -4.39
N SER A 21 -10.46 9.59 -3.39
CA SER A 21 -11.17 8.31 -3.26
C SER A 21 -12.68 8.56 -3.13
N ALA A 22 -13.09 9.56 -2.35
CA ALA A 22 -14.48 9.94 -2.23
C ALA A 22 -15.07 10.41 -3.58
N GLU A 23 -14.39 11.29 -4.29
CA GLU A 23 -14.83 11.79 -5.61
C GLU A 23 -15.02 10.67 -6.62
N VAL A 24 -14.09 9.70 -6.67
CA VAL A 24 -14.19 8.53 -7.56
C VAL A 24 -15.37 7.63 -7.19
N MET A 25 -15.63 7.49 -5.89
CA MET A 25 -16.75 6.68 -5.41
C MET A 25 -18.11 7.34 -5.62
N GLU A 26 -18.22 8.64 -5.32
CA GLU A 26 -19.48 9.35 -5.08
C GLU A 26 -19.93 10.23 -6.23
N SER A 27 -19.11 10.46 -7.28
CA SER A 27 -19.53 11.21 -8.46
C SER A 27 -20.72 10.56 -9.16
N GLU A 28 -21.44 11.30 -9.98
CA GLU A 28 -22.63 10.84 -10.69
C GLU A 28 -22.38 9.57 -11.52
N ASP A 29 -21.22 9.50 -12.17
CA ASP A 29 -20.72 8.33 -12.91
C ASP A 29 -19.69 7.52 -12.10
N GLY A 30 -19.65 7.68 -10.77
CA GLY A 30 -18.71 7.06 -9.85
C GLY A 30 -18.98 5.57 -9.61
N ILE A 31 -18.10 4.94 -8.84
CA ILE A 31 -18.17 3.50 -8.58
C ILE A 31 -19.50 3.10 -7.93
N LEU A 32 -20.04 3.92 -7.02
CA LEU A 32 -21.31 3.64 -6.34
C LEU A 32 -22.50 3.54 -7.29
N SER A 33 -22.48 4.23 -8.43
CA SER A 33 -23.55 4.13 -9.43
C SER A 33 -23.58 2.76 -10.12
N GLY A 34 -22.42 2.10 -10.24
CA GLY A 34 -22.29 0.77 -10.86
C GLY A 34 -22.35 -0.40 -9.86
N LEU A 35 -22.39 -0.14 -8.55
CA LEU A 35 -22.47 -1.19 -7.54
C LEU A 35 -23.90 -1.75 -7.40
N SER A 36 -23.97 -3.05 -7.18
CA SER A 36 -25.21 -3.78 -6.93
C SER A 36 -24.94 -5.01 -6.07
N GLU A 37 -26.00 -5.72 -5.73
CA GLU A 37 -25.92 -6.95 -4.92
C GLU A 37 -24.85 -7.94 -5.45
N ASN A 38 -24.17 -8.61 -4.53
CA ASN A 38 -23.10 -9.59 -4.77
C ASN A 38 -21.80 -9.04 -5.39
N LYS A 39 -21.68 -7.74 -5.60
CA LYS A 39 -20.40 -7.12 -5.98
C LYS A 39 -19.54 -6.84 -4.76
N ILE A 40 -18.23 -6.78 -4.99
CA ILE A 40 -17.25 -6.43 -3.96
C ILE A 40 -16.53 -5.17 -4.41
N TRP A 41 -16.49 -4.17 -3.55
CA TRP A 41 -15.61 -3.02 -3.69
C TRP A 41 -14.36 -3.27 -2.87
N LEU A 42 -13.20 -3.18 -3.48
CA LEU A 42 -11.89 -3.30 -2.85
C LEU A 42 -11.13 -1.98 -3.02
N GLU A 43 -10.97 -1.24 -1.93
CA GLU A 43 -10.18 -0.01 -1.89
C GLU A 43 -8.71 -0.34 -1.72
N MET A 44 -7.90 -0.11 -2.75
CA MET A 44 -6.49 -0.46 -2.75
C MET A 44 -5.55 0.74 -2.53
N SER A 45 -6.10 1.93 -2.43
CA SER A 45 -5.32 3.14 -2.13
C SER A 45 -4.85 3.15 -0.67
N THR A 46 -3.75 3.88 -0.40
CA THR A 46 -3.40 4.24 0.97
C THR A 46 -4.30 5.38 1.41
N THR A 47 -5.29 5.11 2.24
CA THR A 47 -6.29 6.07 2.65
C THR A 47 -6.62 5.97 4.14
N ASP A 48 -7.42 6.91 4.63
CA ASP A 48 -7.85 6.98 6.03
C ASP A 48 -8.89 5.91 6.35
N GLU A 49 -8.77 5.30 7.54
CA GLU A 49 -9.68 4.26 8.03
C GLU A 49 -11.13 4.76 8.12
N ASN A 50 -11.33 5.99 8.61
CA ASN A 50 -12.67 6.53 8.78
C ASN A 50 -13.35 6.77 7.43
N GLU A 51 -12.58 7.21 6.44
CA GLU A 51 -13.08 7.39 5.09
C GLU A 51 -13.45 6.05 4.42
N VAL A 52 -12.61 5.03 4.57
CA VAL A 52 -12.93 3.66 4.12
C VAL A 52 -14.23 3.15 4.74
N LYS A 53 -14.39 3.34 6.05
CA LYS A 53 -15.62 2.95 6.77
C LYS A 53 -16.84 3.77 6.33
N ARG A 54 -16.66 5.08 6.06
CA ARG A 54 -17.71 5.95 5.57
C ARG A 54 -18.22 5.51 4.19
N LEU A 55 -17.29 5.30 3.25
CA LEU A 55 -17.60 4.81 1.92
C LEU A 55 -18.16 3.39 1.95
N GLY A 56 -17.63 2.55 2.84
CA GLY A 56 -18.10 1.19 3.06
C GLY A 56 -19.59 1.12 3.44
N LYS A 57 -20.08 2.06 4.25
CA LYS A 57 -21.53 2.16 4.57
C LYS A 57 -22.36 2.37 3.29
N LYS A 58 -21.93 3.25 2.40
CA LYS A 58 -22.60 3.50 1.11
C LYS A 58 -22.55 2.29 0.18
N VAL A 59 -21.48 1.52 0.21
CA VAL A 59 -21.34 0.25 -0.52
C VAL A 59 -22.37 -0.77 -0.01
N ILE A 60 -22.53 -0.87 1.31
CA ILE A 60 -23.51 -1.77 1.95
C ILE A 60 -24.96 -1.36 1.57
N GLU A 61 -25.26 -0.07 1.49
CA GLU A 61 -26.56 0.42 1.02
C GLU A 61 -26.90 -0.05 -0.41
N LYS A 62 -25.87 -0.29 -1.25
CA LYS A 62 -26.00 -0.90 -2.58
C LYS A 62 -26.06 -2.44 -2.54
N LYS A 63 -26.12 -3.05 -1.35
CA LYS A 63 -26.06 -4.52 -1.13
C LYS A 63 -24.75 -5.14 -1.65
N ALA A 64 -23.71 -4.35 -1.81
CA ALA A 64 -22.36 -4.79 -2.14
C ALA A 64 -21.52 -4.94 -0.86
N THR A 65 -20.38 -5.62 -0.97
CA THR A 65 -19.49 -5.87 0.18
C THR A 65 -18.26 -4.97 0.08
N PRO A 66 -17.99 -4.11 1.08
CA PRO A 66 -16.80 -3.28 1.11
C PRO A 66 -15.61 -4.05 1.67
N MET A 67 -14.43 -3.78 1.11
CA MET A 67 -13.14 -4.27 1.58
C MET A 67 -12.07 -3.20 1.36
N ASP A 68 -11.04 -3.18 2.18
CA ASP A 68 -9.81 -2.40 1.96
C ASP A 68 -8.63 -3.34 1.70
N GLY A 69 -7.78 -2.96 0.74
CA GLY A 69 -6.73 -3.82 0.22
C GLY A 69 -5.43 -3.07 -0.13
N PRO A 70 -4.90 -2.18 0.73
CA PRO A 70 -3.69 -1.43 0.42
C PRO A 70 -2.49 -2.36 0.21
N VAL A 71 -1.57 -1.90 -0.65
CA VAL A 71 -0.39 -2.66 -1.05
C VAL A 71 0.88 -2.13 -0.37
N SER A 72 1.88 -2.99 -0.21
CA SER A 72 3.17 -2.65 0.38
C SER A 72 4.33 -3.40 -0.30
N GLY A 73 5.47 -2.70 -0.48
CA GLY A 73 6.67 -3.30 -1.07
C GLY A 73 7.37 -2.43 -2.12
N GLY A 74 6.83 -1.23 -2.41
CA GLY A 74 7.40 -0.28 -3.35
C GLY A 74 7.33 -0.72 -4.82
N CYS A 75 7.84 0.16 -5.70
CA CYS A 75 7.77 -0.03 -7.16
C CYS A 75 8.49 -1.30 -7.63
N HIS A 76 9.64 -1.64 -7.03
CA HIS A 76 10.41 -2.83 -7.40
C HIS A 76 9.64 -4.14 -7.19
N ARG A 77 8.93 -4.28 -6.06
CA ARG A 77 8.12 -5.46 -5.80
C ARG A 77 6.83 -5.47 -6.64
N ALA A 78 6.26 -4.30 -6.91
CA ALA A 78 5.12 -4.17 -7.79
C ALA A 78 5.46 -4.61 -9.22
N ALA A 79 6.61 -4.19 -9.76
CA ALA A 79 7.06 -4.53 -11.11
C ALA A 79 7.27 -6.05 -11.31
N THR A 80 7.61 -6.76 -10.26
CA THR A 80 7.86 -8.22 -10.28
C THR A 80 6.68 -9.06 -9.80
N GLY A 81 5.52 -8.43 -9.50
CA GLY A 81 4.36 -9.11 -8.92
C GLY A 81 4.59 -9.63 -7.49
N ASN A 82 5.66 -9.18 -6.82
CA ASN A 82 6.05 -9.64 -5.49
C ASN A 82 5.58 -8.69 -4.37
N ILE A 83 4.52 -7.95 -4.62
CA ILE A 83 3.94 -7.00 -3.67
C ILE A 83 3.16 -7.72 -2.57
N ALA A 84 3.14 -7.12 -1.38
CA ALA A 84 2.27 -7.55 -0.30
C ALA A 84 0.93 -6.81 -0.37
N ILE A 85 -0.18 -7.50 -0.09
CA ILE A 85 -1.53 -6.94 -0.03
C ILE A 85 -2.08 -7.22 1.37
N PHE A 86 -2.42 -6.17 2.10
CA PHE A 86 -3.16 -6.27 3.35
C PHE A 86 -4.65 -6.18 3.02
N VAL A 87 -5.49 -7.01 3.61
CA VAL A 87 -6.92 -7.04 3.26
C VAL A 87 -7.77 -7.01 4.51
N GLY A 88 -8.56 -5.96 4.67
CA GLY A 88 -9.59 -5.83 5.70
C GLY A 88 -10.98 -6.00 5.12
N GLY A 89 -11.89 -6.56 5.90
CA GLY A 89 -13.26 -6.81 5.53
C GLY A 89 -13.74 -8.22 5.90
N GLU A 90 -14.97 -8.55 5.53
CA GLU A 90 -15.59 -9.82 5.84
C GLU A 90 -14.77 -11.01 5.33
N ARG A 91 -14.51 -12.00 6.18
CA ARG A 91 -13.70 -13.18 5.86
C ARG A 91 -14.21 -13.94 4.63
N LYS A 92 -15.52 -14.10 4.51
CA LYS A 92 -16.15 -14.79 3.38
C LYS A 92 -15.92 -14.06 2.06
N ALA A 93 -15.96 -12.71 2.08
CA ALA A 93 -15.65 -11.90 0.91
C ALA A 93 -14.16 -11.99 0.55
N PHE A 94 -13.28 -11.98 1.54
CA PHE A 94 -11.85 -12.19 1.35
C PHE A 94 -11.57 -13.52 0.62
N GLU A 95 -12.16 -14.61 1.07
CA GLU A 95 -11.99 -15.94 0.45
C GLU A 95 -12.48 -15.95 -1.01
N LYS A 96 -13.57 -15.24 -1.30
CA LYS A 96 -14.12 -15.11 -2.66
C LYS A 96 -13.15 -14.40 -3.63
N ILE A 97 -12.45 -13.35 -3.15
CA ILE A 97 -11.52 -12.58 -4.01
C ILE A 97 -10.07 -13.09 -3.95
N LEU A 98 -9.75 -14.02 -3.05
CA LEU A 98 -8.39 -14.53 -2.87
C LEU A 98 -7.73 -15.01 -4.17
N PRO A 99 -8.43 -15.71 -5.10
CA PRO A 99 -7.84 -16.09 -6.39
C PRO A 99 -7.39 -14.89 -7.23
N ALA A 100 -8.13 -13.78 -7.19
CA ALA A 100 -7.72 -12.56 -7.89
C ALA A 100 -6.52 -11.88 -7.20
N LEU A 101 -6.52 -11.85 -5.88
CA LEU A 101 -5.42 -11.26 -5.10
C LEU A 101 -4.10 -12.02 -5.31
N THR A 102 -4.15 -13.35 -5.43
CA THR A 102 -2.94 -14.19 -5.65
C THR A 102 -2.28 -13.96 -7.01
N VAL A 103 -3.01 -13.44 -7.98
CA VAL A 103 -2.47 -13.02 -9.28
C VAL A 103 -1.84 -11.62 -9.19
N MET A 104 -2.33 -10.78 -8.28
CA MET A 104 -1.88 -9.40 -8.11
C MET A 104 -0.66 -9.28 -7.20
N GLY A 105 -0.55 -10.13 -6.18
CA GLY A 105 0.51 -10.06 -5.18
C GLY A 105 0.89 -11.43 -4.63
N ARG A 106 2.08 -11.50 -4.03
CA ARG A 106 2.64 -12.76 -3.56
C ARG A 106 2.40 -13.03 -2.07
N LYS A 107 2.27 -11.97 -1.27
CA LYS A 107 2.00 -12.07 0.17
C LYS A 107 0.67 -11.39 0.47
N ILE A 108 -0.31 -12.17 0.87
CA ILE A 108 -1.66 -11.68 1.16
C ILE A 108 -1.97 -11.93 2.62
N LEU A 109 -2.35 -10.89 3.34
CA LEU A 109 -2.67 -10.96 4.76
C LEU A 109 -4.10 -10.43 4.98
N HIS A 110 -4.99 -11.28 5.47
CA HIS A 110 -6.28 -10.84 5.99
C HIS A 110 -6.09 -10.25 7.39
N THR A 111 -6.42 -8.97 7.56
CA THR A 111 -6.12 -8.21 8.77
C THR A 111 -7.28 -8.13 9.76
N GLY A 112 -8.47 -8.54 9.34
CA GLY A 112 -9.68 -8.46 10.16
C GLY A 112 -10.78 -7.65 9.50
N GLU A 113 -11.46 -6.79 10.26
CA GLU A 113 -12.59 -5.98 9.81
C GLU A 113 -12.17 -4.88 8.81
N LEU A 114 -13.18 -4.30 8.13
CA LEU A 114 -13.00 -3.17 7.22
C LEU A 114 -12.25 -2.01 7.88
N GLY A 115 -11.22 -1.52 7.22
CA GLY A 115 -10.36 -0.42 7.69
C GLY A 115 -9.09 -0.89 8.41
N THR A 116 -9.02 -2.15 8.88
CA THR A 116 -7.83 -2.65 9.59
C THR A 116 -6.61 -2.72 8.71
N ALA A 117 -6.77 -3.01 7.42
CA ALA A 117 -5.67 -3.01 6.47
C ALA A 117 -5.15 -1.60 6.21
N SER A 118 -6.02 -0.61 6.14
CA SER A 118 -5.65 0.80 6.00
C SER A 118 -4.84 1.29 7.20
N VAL A 119 -5.23 0.96 8.42
CA VAL A 119 -4.46 1.26 9.64
C VAL A 119 -3.07 0.59 9.59
N LEU A 120 -3.02 -0.71 9.27
CA LEU A 120 -1.75 -1.43 9.17
C LEU A 120 -0.84 -0.80 8.10
N LYS A 121 -1.40 -0.37 6.97
CA LYS A 121 -0.65 0.31 5.92
C LYS A 121 -0.04 1.62 6.40
N VAL A 122 -0.78 2.43 7.17
CA VAL A 122 -0.25 3.67 7.77
C VAL A 122 0.90 3.35 8.72
N ILE A 123 0.76 2.34 9.58
CA ILE A 123 1.82 1.91 10.50
C ILE A 123 3.08 1.49 9.71
N THR A 124 2.94 0.68 8.66
CA THR A 124 4.10 0.24 7.87
C THR A 124 4.78 1.39 7.13
N ASN A 125 4.01 2.36 6.63
CA ASN A 125 4.56 3.54 5.99
C ASN A 125 5.28 4.45 7.00
N TYR A 126 4.72 4.63 8.20
CA TYR A 126 5.36 5.36 9.29
C TYR A 126 6.74 4.76 9.62
N LEU A 127 6.80 3.44 9.81
CA LEU A 127 8.06 2.75 10.09
C LEU A 127 9.06 2.90 8.93
N ALA A 128 8.62 2.73 7.69
CA ALA A 128 9.49 2.89 6.52
C ALA A 128 10.07 4.31 6.43
N SER A 129 9.24 5.34 6.64
CA SER A 129 9.69 6.74 6.63
C SER A 129 10.65 7.05 7.77
N THR A 130 10.38 6.54 8.98
CA THR A 130 11.27 6.69 10.13
C THR A 130 12.62 6.02 9.89
N HIS A 131 12.62 4.80 9.34
CA HIS A 131 13.86 4.10 8.97
C HIS A 131 14.64 4.87 7.90
N LEU A 132 13.98 5.49 6.93
CA LEU A 132 14.64 6.26 5.89
C LEU A 132 15.35 7.50 6.46
N VAL A 133 14.70 8.22 7.36
CA VAL A 133 15.30 9.39 8.03
C VAL A 133 16.51 8.96 8.89
N ALA A 134 16.31 7.95 9.73
CA ALA A 134 17.40 7.43 10.58
C ALA A 134 18.58 6.92 9.75
N LEU A 135 18.30 6.27 8.63
CA LEU A 135 19.32 5.79 7.69
C LEU A 135 20.11 6.96 7.07
N GLY A 136 19.45 8.03 6.65
CA GLY A 136 20.10 9.25 6.14
C GLY A 136 21.01 9.92 7.17
N GLU A 137 20.58 9.96 8.43
CA GLU A 137 21.42 10.43 9.54
C GLU A 137 22.64 9.52 9.76
N ALA A 138 22.45 8.20 9.77
CA ALA A 138 23.54 7.22 9.91
C ALA A 138 24.58 7.36 8.79
N TRP A 139 24.15 7.51 7.52
CA TRP A 139 25.04 7.77 6.39
C TRP A 139 25.80 9.09 6.53
N THR A 140 25.16 10.12 7.06
CA THR A 140 25.80 11.41 7.35
C THR A 140 26.91 11.27 8.38
N VAL A 141 26.67 10.52 9.45
CA VAL A 141 27.68 10.22 10.49
C VAL A 141 28.83 9.43 9.88
N ALA A 142 28.57 8.35 9.13
CA ALA A 142 29.58 7.54 8.48
C ALA A 142 30.49 8.40 7.59
N LYS A 143 29.93 9.25 6.76
CA LYS A 143 30.67 10.17 5.87
C LYS A 143 31.52 11.17 6.66
N LYS A 144 30.99 11.80 7.71
CA LYS A 144 31.73 12.75 8.56
C LYS A 144 32.84 12.07 9.33
N SER A 145 32.71 10.79 9.66
CA SER A 145 33.73 10.00 10.33
C SER A 145 34.74 9.36 9.40
N ASN A 146 34.70 9.68 8.09
CA ASN A 146 35.56 9.12 7.06
C ASN A 146 35.55 7.58 6.99
N LEU A 147 34.41 6.96 7.30
CA LEU A 147 34.24 5.52 7.13
C LEU A 147 34.11 5.18 5.63
N ASP A 148 34.62 4.00 5.27
CA ASP A 148 34.35 3.41 3.96
C ASP A 148 32.86 3.08 3.85
N LEU A 149 32.16 3.71 2.90
CA LEU A 149 30.73 3.61 2.78
C LEU A 149 30.26 2.21 2.33
N SER A 150 31.08 1.48 1.56
CA SER A 150 30.77 0.11 1.16
C SER A 150 30.83 -0.83 2.37
N LYS A 151 31.89 -0.73 3.18
CA LYS A 151 32.00 -1.49 4.43
C LYS A 151 30.94 -1.10 5.45
N THR A 152 30.54 0.17 5.48
CA THR A 152 29.45 0.65 6.35
C THR A 152 28.14 0.01 5.93
N TYR A 153 27.85 -0.08 4.61
CA TYR A 153 26.68 -0.78 4.09
C TYR A 153 26.65 -2.24 4.53
N GLU A 154 27.75 -2.97 4.32
CA GLU A 154 27.87 -4.37 4.73
C GLU A 154 27.72 -4.53 6.26
N GLY A 155 28.34 -3.64 7.03
CA GLY A 155 28.25 -3.63 8.50
C GLY A 155 26.81 -3.42 9.00
N ILE A 156 26.06 -2.50 8.40
CA ILE A 156 24.65 -2.31 8.74
C ILE A 156 23.85 -3.56 8.37
N ALA A 157 24.07 -4.12 7.17
CA ALA A 157 23.33 -5.27 6.65
C ALA A 157 23.43 -6.52 7.55
N ILE A 158 24.56 -6.74 8.21
CA ILE A 158 24.78 -7.89 9.11
C ILE A 158 24.48 -7.59 10.58
N SER A 159 24.08 -6.37 10.90
CA SER A 159 23.83 -5.92 12.28
C SER A 159 22.33 -5.83 12.61
N SER A 160 22.05 -5.57 13.89
CA SER A 160 20.67 -5.25 14.34
C SER A 160 20.12 -3.94 13.79
N GLY A 161 20.95 -3.11 13.17
CA GLY A 161 20.55 -1.88 12.49
C GLY A 161 19.98 -2.11 11.09
N ASN A 162 19.99 -3.34 10.58
CA ASN A 162 19.44 -3.65 9.27
C ASN A 162 17.93 -3.42 9.20
N SER A 163 17.46 -3.00 8.03
CA SER A 163 16.05 -2.82 7.74
C SER A 163 15.77 -3.03 6.25
N PHE A 164 14.51 -3.29 5.90
CA PHE A 164 14.09 -3.33 4.50
C PHE A 164 14.48 -2.06 3.75
N VAL A 165 14.35 -0.89 4.40
CA VAL A 165 14.72 0.41 3.81
C VAL A 165 16.23 0.49 3.56
N HIS A 166 17.06 -0.03 4.47
CA HIS A 166 18.50 -0.11 4.24
C HIS A 166 18.83 -0.95 2.99
N GLU A 167 18.20 -2.12 2.85
CA GLU A 167 18.45 -3.02 1.72
C GLU A 167 18.01 -2.45 0.37
N THR A 168 16.94 -1.64 0.34
CA THR A 168 16.38 -1.11 -0.92
C THR A 168 16.84 0.29 -1.26
N GLU A 169 17.07 1.16 -0.28
CA GLU A 169 17.30 2.59 -0.53
C GLU A 169 18.78 2.99 -0.38
N SER A 170 19.59 2.25 0.39
CA SER A 170 20.98 2.66 0.62
C SER A 170 21.78 2.77 -0.67
N GLN A 171 21.61 1.84 -1.61
CA GLN A 171 22.33 1.88 -2.90
C GLN A 171 21.91 3.10 -3.74
N VAL A 172 20.64 3.46 -3.70
CA VAL A 172 20.12 4.66 -4.37
C VAL A 172 20.74 5.91 -3.75
N ILE A 173 20.77 6.01 -2.42
CA ILE A 173 21.37 7.13 -1.67
C ILE A 173 22.89 7.25 -1.99
N LEU A 174 23.60 6.14 -1.98
CA LEU A 174 25.05 6.10 -2.20
C LEU A 174 25.43 6.45 -3.66
N ASN A 175 24.59 6.10 -4.61
CA ASN A 175 24.80 6.40 -6.03
C ASN A 175 24.37 7.83 -6.43
N GLY A 176 23.75 8.58 -5.52
CA GLY A 176 23.35 9.97 -5.74
C GLY A 176 22.19 10.14 -6.74
N SER A 177 21.30 9.16 -6.83
CA SER A 177 20.13 9.18 -7.74
C SER A 177 18.82 9.45 -6.98
#